data_a43780ef2e54b7f0b6d7cbe5bf86b0ed
#
_entry.id   a43780ef2e54b7f0b6d7cbe5bf86b0ed
#
_cell.length_a   1.000
_cell.length_b   1.000
_cell.length_c   1.000
_cell.angle_alpha   90.00
_cell.angle_beta   90.00
_cell.angle_gamma   90.00
#
_symmetry.space_group_name_H-M   'P 1'
#
loop_
_entity.id
_entity.type
_entity.pdbx_description
1 polymer ?
#
loop_
_entity_poly.entity_id
_entity_poly.type
_entity_poly.pdbx_seq_one_letter_code
_entity_poly.pdbx_strand_id
1 'polypeptide(L)'
;MNEEIRRLTADDVSFYQKMQTGLDDDYMLRAFHRITDGPNYLYGLFVSDVLVALSGFTVFKDHYAMLGRLRTDQRYRKNGYGTKIVQYSLDQGLKHPDVQWIGANTEQHNKASQAVLRKIGLPPVKLLYAAQTHSLISLTREDALKWKAITDHSRKAEWIRNTYLDPSFDKKVFPLEAYYPFPVSEKMFEGSLDNWQFFENEDQSRYVILFEEFKGMNYLHVIYPWHDFMTQPGLFETIQDNLEEAQKDDDETKLWWDLSEADAVLLPTDHPFDLPSPWILHGLSKEALLSDDVSESFERANKLIQDVEEELKDLEQILEKETKTLDSLEEQLDDKSFTQ
;
A
#
# COMPACT_ATOMS: atom_id res chain seq x y z
N MET A 1 -31.65 17.27 -3.09
CA MET A 1 -31.35 15.97 -3.74
C MET A 1 -31.32 14.93 -2.64
N ASN A 2 -31.96 13.77 -2.86
CA ASN A 2 -31.94 12.70 -1.87
C ASN A 2 -30.59 11.96 -1.96
N GLU A 3 -29.87 11.87 -0.85
CA GLU A 3 -28.62 11.13 -0.74
C GLU A 3 -28.84 9.88 0.10
N GLU A 4 -28.36 8.74 -0.39
CA GLU A 4 -28.44 7.45 0.29
C GLU A 4 -27.07 6.76 0.24
N ILE A 5 -26.65 6.17 1.36
CA ILE A 5 -25.51 5.26 1.38
C ILE A 5 -25.99 3.88 1.81
N ARG A 6 -25.67 2.88 0.99
CA ARG A 6 -26.03 1.49 1.31
C ARG A 6 -24.92 0.51 0.91
N ARG A 7 -24.97 -0.68 1.48
CA ARG A 7 -24.11 -1.78 1.06
C ARG A 7 -24.47 -2.20 -0.37
N LEU A 8 -23.45 -2.45 -1.18
CA LEU A 8 -23.61 -3.00 -2.53
C LEU A 8 -23.52 -4.52 -2.49
N THR A 9 -24.26 -5.14 -3.38
CA THR A 9 -24.28 -6.58 -3.65
C THR A 9 -23.86 -6.85 -5.10
N ALA A 10 -23.70 -8.10 -5.46
CA ALA A 10 -23.37 -8.50 -6.83
C ALA A 10 -24.37 -7.94 -7.87
N ASP A 11 -25.67 -7.83 -7.50
CA ASP A 11 -26.73 -7.32 -8.38
C ASP A 11 -26.59 -5.83 -8.73
N ASP A 12 -25.80 -5.10 -7.96
CA ASP A 12 -25.55 -3.66 -8.15
C ASP A 12 -24.51 -3.36 -9.25
N VAL A 13 -23.92 -4.36 -9.88
CA VAL A 13 -22.91 -4.17 -10.93
C VAL A 13 -23.38 -3.23 -12.05
N SER A 14 -24.67 -3.23 -12.36
CA SER A 14 -25.26 -2.38 -13.40
C SER A 14 -25.21 -0.88 -13.07
N PHE A 15 -25.22 -0.50 -11.79
CA PHE A 15 -25.00 0.89 -11.36
C PHE A 15 -23.53 1.27 -11.54
N TYR A 16 -22.62 0.37 -11.20
CA TYR A 16 -21.18 0.61 -11.37
C TYR A 16 -20.79 0.75 -12.84
N GLN A 17 -21.33 -0.06 -13.72
CA GLN A 17 -21.13 0.02 -15.18
C GLN A 17 -21.50 1.39 -15.78
N LYS A 18 -22.44 2.11 -15.16
CA LYS A 18 -22.86 3.46 -15.59
C LYS A 18 -21.99 4.58 -15.03
N MET A 19 -21.11 4.30 -14.07
CA MET A 19 -20.18 5.29 -13.53
C MET A 19 -19.09 5.64 -14.54
N GLN A 20 -18.77 6.91 -14.64
CA GLN A 20 -17.63 7.41 -15.40
C GLN A 20 -16.43 7.54 -14.44
N THR A 21 -15.69 6.45 -14.21
CA THR A 21 -14.56 6.42 -13.28
C THR A 21 -13.33 7.15 -13.82
N GLY A 22 -13.20 7.19 -15.17
CA GLY A 22 -12.01 7.72 -15.86
C GLY A 22 -10.85 6.73 -15.90
N LEU A 23 -11.11 5.45 -15.65
CA LEU A 23 -10.14 4.38 -15.76
C LEU A 23 -10.49 3.52 -16.99
N ASP A 24 -9.54 3.36 -17.90
CA ASP A 24 -9.75 2.61 -19.15
C ASP A 24 -9.93 1.11 -18.90
N ASP A 25 -9.18 0.54 -17.96
CA ASP A 25 -9.28 -0.87 -17.53
C ASP A 25 -9.49 -0.96 -16.01
N ASP A 26 -10.74 -0.74 -15.57
CA ASP A 26 -11.04 -0.87 -14.14
C ASP A 26 -11.30 -2.33 -13.77
N TYR A 27 -10.34 -2.94 -13.07
CA TYR A 27 -10.41 -4.33 -12.60
C TYR A 27 -11.70 -4.63 -11.79
N MET A 28 -12.30 -3.61 -11.17
CA MET A 28 -13.49 -3.79 -10.35
C MET A 28 -14.68 -4.33 -11.13
N LEU A 29 -14.78 -4.04 -12.44
CA LEU A 29 -15.85 -4.63 -13.29
C LEU A 29 -15.74 -6.15 -13.32
N ARG A 30 -14.54 -6.69 -13.46
CA ARG A 30 -14.29 -8.14 -13.49
C ARG A 30 -14.37 -8.79 -12.10
N ALA A 31 -14.05 -8.03 -11.07
CA ALA A 31 -14.00 -8.52 -9.69
C ALA A 31 -15.27 -8.24 -8.87
N PHE A 32 -16.29 -7.60 -9.44
CA PHE A 32 -17.41 -7.02 -8.69
C PHE A 32 -18.11 -8.02 -7.77
N HIS A 33 -18.40 -9.22 -8.26
CA HIS A 33 -19.00 -10.28 -7.44
C HIS A 33 -18.13 -10.65 -6.22
N ARG A 34 -16.81 -10.77 -6.44
CA ARG A 34 -15.86 -11.14 -5.37
C ARG A 34 -15.70 -10.04 -4.34
N ILE A 35 -15.68 -8.77 -4.76
CA ILE A 35 -15.46 -7.63 -3.84
C ILE A 35 -16.73 -7.19 -3.10
N THR A 36 -17.87 -7.79 -3.38
CA THR A 36 -19.13 -7.56 -2.67
C THR A 36 -19.49 -8.69 -1.71
N ASP A 37 -18.69 -9.75 -1.65
CA ASP A 37 -18.96 -10.97 -0.87
C ASP A 37 -17.79 -11.35 0.05
N GLY A 38 -18.01 -12.32 0.94
CA GLY A 38 -17.05 -12.83 1.90
C GLY A 38 -16.58 -11.76 2.90
N PRO A 39 -15.27 -11.62 3.13
CA PRO A 39 -14.71 -10.64 4.04
C PRO A 39 -14.70 -9.21 3.46
N ASN A 40 -15.32 -9.03 2.30
CA ASN A 40 -15.39 -7.74 1.60
C ASN A 40 -16.68 -7.01 1.91
N TYR A 41 -16.56 -5.71 2.12
CA TYR A 41 -17.66 -4.80 2.37
C TYR A 41 -17.55 -3.63 1.39
N LEU A 42 -18.49 -3.52 0.44
CA LEU A 42 -18.51 -2.44 -0.54
C LEU A 42 -19.78 -1.61 -0.32
N TYR A 43 -19.62 -0.28 -0.28
CA TYR A 43 -20.71 0.67 -0.07
C TYR A 43 -20.80 1.64 -1.25
N GLY A 44 -22.01 2.00 -1.62
CA GLY A 44 -22.30 2.98 -2.67
C GLY A 44 -23.03 4.19 -2.10
N LEU A 45 -22.61 5.37 -2.51
CA LEU A 45 -23.31 6.64 -2.28
C LEU A 45 -24.11 6.97 -3.52
N PHE A 46 -25.44 7.07 -3.35
CA PHE A 46 -26.40 7.40 -4.40
C PHE A 46 -26.90 8.83 -4.21
N VAL A 47 -27.08 9.54 -5.32
CA VAL A 47 -27.75 10.84 -5.38
C VAL A 47 -28.83 10.76 -6.43
N SER A 48 -30.10 10.87 -6.01
CA SER A 48 -31.27 10.70 -6.91
C SER A 48 -31.16 9.44 -7.77
N ASP A 49 -30.91 8.29 -7.13
CA ASP A 49 -30.76 6.94 -7.72
C ASP A 49 -29.52 6.75 -8.64
N VAL A 50 -28.62 7.71 -8.71
CA VAL A 50 -27.35 7.57 -9.44
C VAL A 50 -26.24 7.22 -8.47
N LEU A 51 -25.48 6.15 -8.72
CA LEU A 51 -24.26 5.82 -7.96
C LEU A 51 -23.16 6.83 -8.31
N VAL A 52 -22.86 7.73 -7.36
CA VAL A 52 -21.90 8.83 -7.57
C VAL A 52 -20.53 8.56 -6.97
N ALA A 53 -20.47 7.73 -5.93
CA ALA A 53 -19.20 7.29 -5.34
C ALA A 53 -19.38 5.92 -4.69
N LEU A 54 -18.27 5.18 -4.59
CA LEU A 54 -18.21 3.94 -3.82
C LEU A 54 -16.86 3.80 -3.14
N SER A 55 -16.84 3.06 -2.04
CA SER A 55 -15.65 2.65 -1.30
C SER A 55 -16.03 1.46 -0.41
N GLY A 56 -15.03 0.82 0.17
CA GLY A 56 -15.28 -0.28 1.07
C GLY A 56 -14.02 -0.73 1.79
N PHE A 57 -14.10 -1.88 2.42
CA PHE A 57 -12.93 -2.52 3.06
C PHE A 57 -12.98 -4.03 2.90
N THR A 58 -11.81 -4.64 3.11
CA THR A 58 -11.67 -6.10 3.27
C THR A 58 -11.13 -6.36 4.67
N VAL A 59 -11.67 -7.39 5.33
CA VAL A 59 -11.16 -7.86 6.61
C VAL A 59 -10.13 -8.96 6.38
N PHE A 60 -8.93 -8.78 6.91
CA PHE A 60 -7.82 -9.72 6.87
C PHE A 60 -7.56 -10.28 8.25
N LYS A 61 -7.36 -11.59 8.34
CA LYS A 61 -7.06 -12.29 9.60
C LYS A 61 -8.07 -11.97 10.73
N ASP A 62 -9.31 -11.70 10.38
CA ASP A 62 -10.39 -11.30 11.30
C ASP A 62 -10.02 -10.12 12.23
N HIS A 63 -8.98 -9.35 11.88
CA HIS A 63 -8.36 -8.37 12.75
C HIS A 63 -8.10 -7.01 12.10
N TYR A 64 -7.82 -7.00 10.79
CA TYR A 64 -7.44 -5.81 10.06
C TYR A 64 -8.49 -5.44 9.02
N ALA A 65 -8.95 -4.20 9.00
CA ALA A 65 -9.77 -3.68 7.92
C ALA A 65 -8.91 -2.81 6.99
N MET A 66 -8.73 -3.25 5.75
CA MET A 66 -8.06 -2.47 4.72
C MET A 66 -9.09 -1.77 3.85
N LEU A 67 -9.20 -0.44 4.00
CA LEU A 67 -10.03 0.42 3.17
C LEU A 67 -9.48 0.44 1.73
N GLY A 68 -10.37 0.58 0.76
CA GLY A 68 -9.96 0.66 -0.63
C GLY A 68 -11.12 0.82 -1.59
N ARG A 69 -10.82 0.60 -2.86
CA ARG A 69 -11.79 0.60 -3.98
C ARG A 69 -12.51 1.94 -4.16
N LEU A 70 -11.91 3.05 -3.69
CA LEU A 70 -12.49 4.37 -3.86
C LEU A 70 -12.66 4.70 -5.35
N ARG A 71 -13.90 4.94 -5.75
CA ARG A 71 -14.26 5.49 -7.07
C ARG A 71 -15.24 6.64 -6.88
N THR A 72 -15.05 7.69 -7.63
CA THR A 72 -16.01 8.80 -7.73
C THR A 72 -16.27 9.09 -9.20
N ASP A 73 -17.52 9.11 -9.57
CA ASP A 73 -17.95 9.46 -10.91
C ASP A 73 -17.43 10.86 -11.27
N GLN A 74 -16.77 10.98 -12.43
CA GLN A 74 -16.11 12.23 -12.86
C GLN A 74 -17.07 13.42 -12.88
N ARG A 75 -18.34 13.19 -13.24
CA ARG A 75 -19.41 14.20 -13.29
C ARG A 75 -19.76 14.78 -11.93
N TYR A 76 -19.41 14.07 -10.84
CA TYR A 76 -19.74 14.40 -9.46
C TYR A 76 -18.50 14.67 -8.59
N ARG A 77 -17.30 14.77 -9.18
CA ARG A 77 -16.06 15.12 -8.46
C ARG A 77 -16.15 16.53 -7.87
N LYS A 78 -15.34 16.81 -6.86
CA LYS A 78 -15.26 18.09 -6.11
C LYS A 78 -16.50 18.42 -5.26
N ASN A 79 -17.43 17.48 -5.08
CA ASN A 79 -18.58 17.61 -4.18
C ASN A 79 -18.40 16.94 -2.82
N GLY A 80 -17.20 16.46 -2.49
CA GLY A 80 -16.90 15.78 -1.22
C GLY A 80 -17.39 14.33 -1.13
N TYR A 81 -18.04 13.78 -2.14
CA TYR A 81 -18.60 12.43 -2.10
C TYR A 81 -17.57 11.33 -1.89
N GLY A 82 -16.36 11.47 -2.44
CA GLY A 82 -15.25 10.56 -2.20
C GLY A 82 -14.87 10.48 -0.72
N THR A 83 -14.68 11.61 -0.05
CA THR A 83 -14.40 11.67 1.39
C THR A 83 -15.57 11.09 2.20
N LYS A 84 -16.81 11.46 1.86
CA LYS A 84 -18.02 11.00 2.56
C LYS A 84 -18.17 9.48 2.54
N ILE A 85 -17.95 8.83 1.39
CA ILE A 85 -18.09 7.37 1.27
C ILE A 85 -16.93 6.63 1.96
N VAL A 86 -15.71 7.17 1.94
CA VAL A 86 -14.57 6.55 2.65
C VAL A 86 -14.75 6.69 4.16
N GLN A 87 -15.21 7.85 4.66
CA GLN A 87 -15.56 8.03 6.06
C GLN A 87 -16.63 7.03 6.50
N TYR A 88 -17.68 6.87 5.71
CA TYR A 88 -18.71 5.87 5.99
C TYR A 88 -18.13 4.45 6.06
N SER A 89 -17.25 4.10 5.13
CA SER A 89 -16.57 2.79 5.13
C SER A 89 -15.71 2.60 6.39
N LEU A 90 -14.98 3.63 6.82
CA LEU A 90 -14.24 3.64 8.08
C LEU A 90 -15.17 3.39 9.27
N ASP A 91 -16.29 4.12 9.36
CA ASP A 91 -17.26 3.99 10.44
C ASP A 91 -17.88 2.58 10.50
N GLN A 92 -18.11 1.95 9.36
CA GLN A 92 -18.58 0.56 9.31
C GLN A 92 -17.49 -0.42 9.73
N GLY A 93 -16.24 -0.20 9.33
CA GLY A 93 -15.09 -0.99 9.78
C GLY A 93 -14.90 -0.91 11.30
N LEU A 94 -15.05 0.28 11.90
CA LEU A 94 -15.01 0.47 13.36
C LEU A 94 -16.10 -0.29 14.11
N LYS A 95 -17.27 -0.49 13.48
CA LYS A 95 -18.39 -1.27 14.06
C LYS A 95 -18.18 -2.78 13.96
N HIS A 96 -17.24 -3.24 13.09
CA HIS A 96 -16.96 -4.67 12.98
C HIS A 96 -16.35 -5.18 14.29
N PRO A 97 -16.90 -6.27 14.90
CA PRO A 97 -16.56 -6.68 16.27
C PRO A 97 -15.08 -7.07 16.41
N ASP A 98 -14.53 -7.76 15.42
CA ASP A 98 -13.19 -8.37 15.50
C ASP A 98 -12.09 -7.44 15.01
N VAL A 99 -12.41 -6.39 14.25
CA VAL A 99 -11.43 -5.43 13.72
C VAL A 99 -10.80 -4.63 14.85
N GLN A 100 -9.47 -4.60 14.89
CA GLN A 100 -8.65 -3.87 15.86
C GLN A 100 -7.77 -2.81 15.20
N TRP A 101 -7.58 -2.88 13.90
CA TRP A 101 -6.81 -1.90 13.14
C TRP A 101 -7.49 -1.59 11.81
N ILE A 102 -7.49 -0.32 11.42
CA ILE A 102 -8.06 0.13 10.15
C ILE A 102 -7.05 0.99 9.43
N GLY A 103 -6.90 0.74 8.14
CA GLY A 103 -6.02 1.51 7.29
C GLY A 103 -6.35 1.42 5.82
N ALA A 104 -5.48 1.99 5.03
CA ALA A 104 -5.51 1.95 3.56
C ALA A 104 -4.09 1.96 3.02
N ASN A 105 -3.87 1.29 1.90
CA ASN A 105 -2.62 1.37 1.16
C ASN A 105 -2.86 2.11 -0.16
N THR A 106 -2.06 3.13 -0.46
CA THR A 106 -2.21 3.95 -1.68
C THR A 106 -0.86 4.34 -2.25
N GLU A 107 -0.79 4.48 -3.55
CA GLU A 107 0.44 4.91 -4.23
C GLU A 107 0.86 6.33 -3.80
N GLN A 108 2.16 6.56 -3.69
CA GLN A 108 2.72 7.84 -3.26
C GLN A 108 2.33 9.00 -4.19
N HIS A 109 2.17 8.74 -5.48
CA HIS A 109 1.74 9.77 -6.43
C HIS A 109 0.24 10.08 -6.37
N ASN A 110 -0.58 9.23 -5.75
CA ASN A 110 -2.03 9.44 -5.63
C ASN A 110 -2.37 10.44 -4.51
N LYS A 111 -2.04 11.72 -4.74
CA LYS A 111 -2.26 12.80 -3.77
C LYS A 111 -3.72 12.97 -3.38
N ALA A 112 -4.65 12.67 -4.29
CA ALA A 112 -6.09 12.75 -4.01
C ALA A 112 -6.52 11.72 -2.94
N SER A 113 -6.11 10.46 -3.06
CA SER A 113 -6.38 9.44 -2.04
C SER A 113 -5.71 9.78 -0.72
N GLN A 114 -4.44 10.20 -0.71
CA GLN A 114 -3.75 10.63 0.50
C GLN A 114 -4.47 11.77 1.21
N ALA A 115 -4.99 12.76 0.46
CA ALA A 115 -5.76 13.86 1.04
C ALA A 115 -7.07 13.38 1.70
N VAL A 116 -7.76 12.40 1.09
CA VAL A 116 -8.94 11.78 1.69
C VAL A 116 -8.56 11.05 2.97
N LEU A 117 -7.50 10.24 2.98
CA LEU A 117 -7.05 9.47 4.14
C LEU A 117 -6.66 10.38 5.31
N ARG A 118 -5.94 11.48 5.03
CA ARG A 118 -5.64 12.50 6.05
C ARG A 118 -6.93 13.11 6.63
N LYS A 119 -7.89 13.50 5.78
CA LYS A 119 -9.15 14.10 6.24
C LYS A 119 -9.99 13.21 7.15
N ILE A 120 -9.90 11.89 6.97
CA ILE A 120 -10.61 10.92 7.82
C ILE A 120 -9.79 10.40 8.99
N GLY A 121 -8.63 11.01 9.27
CA GLY A 121 -7.84 10.70 10.46
C GLY A 121 -6.89 9.51 10.34
N LEU A 122 -6.52 9.09 9.13
CA LEU A 122 -5.56 7.99 8.92
C LEU A 122 -4.17 8.52 8.55
N PRO A 123 -3.21 8.58 9.49
CA PRO A 123 -1.85 9.04 9.23
C PRO A 123 -1.07 8.04 8.39
N PRO A 124 0.01 8.47 7.71
CA PRO A 124 0.97 7.58 7.08
C PRO A 124 1.71 6.76 8.15
N VAL A 125 1.89 5.47 7.90
CA VAL A 125 2.57 4.51 8.78
C VAL A 125 3.90 4.07 8.19
N LYS A 126 3.91 3.65 6.92
CA LYS A 126 5.09 3.10 6.25
C LYS A 126 5.01 3.32 4.74
N LEU A 127 6.16 3.65 4.14
CA LEU A 127 6.34 3.66 2.70
C LEU A 127 7.09 2.38 2.30
N LEU A 128 6.57 1.67 1.27
CA LEU A 128 7.14 0.44 0.75
C LEU A 128 7.18 0.47 -0.78
N TYR A 129 8.27 -0.02 -1.35
CA TYR A 129 8.45 -0.27 -2.77
C TYR A 129 8.06 -1.72 -3.06
N ALA A 130 7.14 -1.94 -3.97
CA ALA A 130 6.79 -3.26 -4.48
C ALA A 130 7.84 -3.69 -5.52
N ALA A 131 9.00 -4.14 -5.07
CA ALA A 131 10.08 -4.59 -5.95
C ALA A 131 9.69 -5.91 -6.62
N GLN A 132 9.67 -5.93 -7.96
CA GLN A 132 9.28 -7.09 -8.74
C GLN A 132 10.39 -7.48 -9.72
N THR A 133 10.58 -8.77 -9.92
CA THR A 133 11.51 -9.27 -10.96
C THR A 133 11.16 -10.69 -11.39
N HIS A 134 11.54 -11.07 -12.59
CA HIS A 134 11.48 -12.46 -13.06
C HIS A 134 12.72 -13.27 -12.69
N SER A 135 13.82 -12.64 -12.25
CA SER A 135 15.06 -13.34 -11.98
C SER A 135 15.97 -12.52 -11.07
N LEU A 136 16.66 -13.21 -10.14
CA LEU A 136 17.70 -12.65 -9.28
C LEU A 136 19.12 -13.10 -9.69
N ILE A 137 19.28 -13.79 -10.84
CA ILE A 137 20.57 -14.37 -11.26
C ILE A 137 21.71 -13.33 -11.22
N SER A 138 21.46 -12.07 -11.58
CA SER A 138 22.47 -11.02 -11.53
C SER A 138 22.98 -10.68 -10.11
N LEU A 139 22.24 -11.09 -9.08
CA LEU A 139 22.58 -10.89 -7.67
C LEU A 139 23.13 -12.15 -7.00
N THR A 140 23.07 -13.31 -7.66
CA THR A 140 23.60 -14.59 -7.14
C THR A 140 25.11 -14.71 -7.31
N ARG A 141 25.74 -15.57 -6.52
CA ARG A 141 27.18 -15.89 -6.53
C ARG A 141 27.37 -17.38 -6.71
N GLU A 142 28.27 -17.80 -7.61
CA GLU A 142 28.48 -19.21 -7.95
C GLU A 142 28.82 -20.12 -6.76
N ASP A 143 29.55 -19.59 -5.76
CA ASP A 143 30.04 -20.38 -4.62
C ASP A 143 29.20 -20.24 -3.35
N ALA A 144 28.09 -19.52 -3.38
CA ALA A 144 27.27 -19.30 -2.20
C ALA A 144 26.34 -20.51 -1.92
N LEU A 145 26.39 -21.00 -0.68
CA LEU A 145 25.54 -22.10 -0.24
C LEU A 145 24.13 -21.59 0.03
N LYS A 146 23.12 -22.27 -0.54
CA LYS A 146 21.71 -21.98 -0.27
C LYS A 146 21.38 -22.21 1.20
N TRP A 147 20.46 -21.44 1.73
CA TRP A 147 19.98 -21.55 3.10
C TRP A 147 19.18 -22.82 3.30
N LYS A 148 19.13 -23.30 4.55
CA LYS A 148 18.44 -24.54 4.90
C LYS A 148 16.95 -24.30 5.16
N ALA A 149 16.11 -25.15 4.58
CA ALA A 149 14.68 -25.13 4.85
C ALA A 149 14.39 -25.48 6.32
N ILE A 150 13.51 -24.71 6.95
CA ILE A 150 12.99 -24.95 8.30
C ILE A 150 11.63 -25.64 8.16
N THR A 151 11.56 -26.91 8.57
CA THR A 151 10.31 -27.68 8.61
C THR A 151 9.66 -27.72 9.97
N ASP A 152 10.41 -27.45 11.05
CA ASP A 152 9.93 -27.46 12.43
C ASP A 152 9.10 -26.18 12.70
N HIS A 153 7.84 -26.38 13.03
CA HIS A 153 6.91 -25.30 13.39
C HIS A 153 7.40 -24.47 14.58
N SER A 154 7.97 -25.14 15.61
CA SER A 154 8.49 -24.45 16.81
C SER A 154 9.64 -23.51 16.45
N ARG A 155 10.53 -23.93 15.54
CA ARG A 155 11.63 -23.09 15.03
C ARG A 155 11.12 -21.90 14.23
N LYS A 156 10.13 -22.08 13.35
CA LYS A 156 9.47 -20.95 12.65
C LYS A 156 8.86 -19.96 13.64
N ALA A 157 8.13 -20.45 14.62
CA ALA A 157 7.51 -19.62 15.67
C ALA A 157 8.55 -18.90 16.53
N GLU A 158 9.69 -19.52 16.82
CA GLU A 158 10.81 -18.90 17.54
C GLU A 158 11.37 -17.70 16.76
N TRP A 159 11.59 -17.85 15.43
CA TRP A 159 12.04 -16.77 14.58
C TRP A 159 11.07 -15.57 14.60
N ILE A 160 9.77 -15.82 14.47
CA ILE A 160 8.75 -14.76 14.52
C ILE A 160 8.73 -14.05 15.87
N ARG A 161 8.84 -14.81 16.98
CA ARG A 161 8.90 -14.22 18.34
C ARG A 161 10.12 -13.35 18.57
N ASN A 162 11.28 -13.75 18.02
CA ASN A 162 12.54 -13.05 18.21
C ASN A 162 12.74 -11.91 17.20
N THR A 163 11.81 -11.71 16.27
CA THR A 163 11.82 -10.63 15.27
C THR A 163 10.52 -9.83 15.34
N TYR A 164 9.56 -10.12 14.52
CA TYR A 164 8.34 -9.31 14.36
C TYR A 164 7.55 -9.12 15.67
N LEU A 165 7.49 -10.10 16.56
CA LEU A 165 6.79 -10.00 17.85
C LEU A 165 7.68 -9.46 18.98
N ASP A 166 8.99 -9.30 18.76
CA ASP A 166 9.85 -8.64 19.74
C ASP A 166 9.62 -7.11 19.70
N PRO A 167 9.23 -6.48 20.82
CA PRO A 167 9.02 -5.03 20.88
C PRO A 167 10.27 -4.21 20.55
N SER A 168 11.47 -4.75 20.73
CA SER A 168 12.73 -4.09 20.42
C SER A 168 13.14 -4.20 18.96
N PHE A 169 12.51 -5.08 18.17
CA PHE A 169 12.83 -5.26 16.77
C PHE A 169 12.30 -4.10 15.92
N ASP A 170 13.08 -3.66 14.95
CA ASP A 170 12.81 -2.42 14.21
C ASP A 170 11.59 -2.53 13.26
N LYS A 171 11.39 -3.68 12.61
CA LYS A 171 10.29 -3.84 11.63
C LYS A 171 8.95 -4.11 12.32
N LYS A 172 8.05 -3.12 12.29
CA LYS A 172 6.71 -3.15 12.90
C LYS A 172 5.59 -3.33 11.88
N VAL A 173 5.92 -3.45 10.61
CA VAL A 173 4.97 -3.72 9.51
C VAL A 173 5.37 -5.01 8.83
N PHE A 174 4.40 -5.89 8.64
CA PHE A 174 4.56 -7.18 7.96
C PHE A 174 3.80 -7.15 6.63
N PRO A 175 4.43 -7.47 5.50
CA PRO A 175 3.78 -7.57 4.20
C PRO A 175 3.04 -8.92 4.11
N LEU A 176 1.79 -8.95 4.58
CA LEU A 176 1.00 -10.17 4.68
C LEU A 176 0.66 -10.77 3.30
N GLU A 177 0.37 -9.91 2.35
CA GLU A 177 0.10 -10.23 0.95
C GLU A 177 0.59 -9.06 0.08
N ALA A 178 0.82 -9.29 -1.21
CA ALA A 178 1.13 -8.23 -2.16
C ALA A 178 0.09 -7.10 -2.09
N TYR A 179 0.53 -5.85 -1.98
CA TYR A 179 -0.27 -4.64 -1.73
C TYR A 179 -0.91 -4.52 -0.33
N TYR A 180 -0.80 -5.52 0.55
CA TYR A 180 -1.47 -5.54 1.85
C TYR A 180 -0.50 -5.75 3.01
N PRO A 181 0.33 -4.72 3.33
CA PRO A 181 1.10 -4.70 4.56
C PRO A 181 0.22 -4.29 5.74
N PHE A 182 0.55 -4.80 6.95
CA PHE A 182 -0.16 -4.47 8.18
C PHE A 182 0.81 -4.30 9.35
N PRO A 183 0.44 -3.53 10.39
CA PRO A 183 1.15 -3.58 11.66
C PRO A 183 1.14 -5.00 12.22
N VAL A 184 2.25 -5.38 12.83
CA VAL A 184 2.44 -6.72 13.38
C VAL A 184 1.51 -6.99 14.56
N SER A 185 0.91 -8.18 14.61
CA SER A 185 0.22 -8.75 15.77
C SER A 185 0.39 -10.27 15.80
N GLU A 186 0.19 -10.87 16.95
CA GLU A 186 0.25 -12.35 17.10
C GLU A 186 -0.74 -13.05 16.16
N LYS A 187 -1.96 -12.54 16.03
CA LYS A 187 -3.02 -13.08 15.16
C LYS A 187 -2.60 -13.21 13.70
N MET A 188 -1.71 -12.36 13.22
CA MET A 188 -1.22 -12.40 11.85
C MET A 188 -0.56 -13.73 11.50
N PHE A 189 0.11 -14.34 12.47
CA PHE A 189 0.90 -15.55 12.30
C PHE A 189 0.11 -16.84 12.61
N GLU A 190 -1.06 -16.73 13.24
CA GLU A 190 -1.92 -17.88 13.51
C GLU A 190 -2.33 -18.60 12.21
N GLY A 191 -2.02 -19.89 12.11
CA GLY A 191 -2.30 -20.72 10.94
C GLY A 191 -1.54 -20.38 9.66
N SER A 192 -0.64 -19.37 9.69
CA SER A 192 0.15 -18.96 8.53
C SER A 192 1.48 -19.70 8.43
N LEU A 193 2.11 -20.00 9.56
CA LEU A 193 3.47 -20.58 9.59
C LEU A 193 3.57 -21.93 8.88
N ASP A 194 2.49 -22.71 8.84
CA ASP A 194 2.47 -24.02 8.18
C ASP A 194 2.45 -23.87 6.65
N ASN A 195 1.89 -22.79 6.14
CA ASN A 195 1.75 -22.53 4.71
C ASN A 195 2.96 -21.76 4.13
N TRP A 196 3.79 -21.17 4.97
CA TRP A 196 4.96 -20.40 4.55
C TRP A 196 6.22 -21.28 4.62
N GLN A 197 7.06 -21.12 3.63
CA GLN A 197 8.38 -21.74 3.59
C GLN A 197 9.37 -20.83 4.30
N PHE A 198 10.13 -21.38 5.24
CA PHE A 198 11.17 -20.65 5.97
C PHE A 198 12.52 -21.28 5.64
N PHE A 199 13.51 -20.42 5.42
CA PHE A 199 14.89 -20.82 5.22
C PHE A 199 15.79 -20.04 6.16
N GLU A 200 16.77 -20.68 6.80
CA GLU A 200 17.75 -20.02 7.66
C GLU A 200 19.15 -20.23 7.13
N ASN A 201 20.03 -19.23 7.36
CA ASN A 201 21.44 -19.32 6.99
C ASN A 201 22.19 -20.32 7.88
N GLU A 202 23.47 -20.62 7.52
CA GLU A 202 24.24 -21.69 8.17
C GLU A 202 24.47 -21.44 9.66
N ASP A 203 24.73 -20.17 10.05
CA ASP A 203 24.97 -19.77 11.43
C ASP A 203 23.69 -19.48 12.22
N GLN A 204 22.54 -19.67 11.61
CA GLN A 204 21.20 -19.46 12.21
C GLN A 204 20.98 -18.04 12.77
N SER A 205 21.60 -17.04 12.14
CA SER A 205 21.46 -15.64 12.52
C SER A 205 20.41 -14.87 11.68
N ARG A 206 20.00 -15.44 10.53
CA ARG A 206 19.06 -14.85 9.59
C ARG A 206 18.11 -15.91 9.03
N TYR A 207 16.90 -15.46 8.66
CA TYR A 207 15.94 -16.28 7.93
C TYR A 207 15.24 -15.45 6.84
N VAL A 208 14.64 -16.14 5.90
CA VAL A 208 13.73 -15.59 4.88
C VAL A 208 12.46 -16.42 4.86
N ILE A 209 11.32 -15.76 4.61
CA ILE A 209 10.04 -16.42 4.37
C ILE A 209 9.71 -16.27 2.89
N LEU A 210 9.28 -17.38 2.27
CA LEU A 210 8.81 -17.43 0.90
C LEU A 210 7.42 -18.07 0.88
N PHE A 211 6.52 -17.53 0.06
CA PHE A 211 5.23 -18.16 -0.22
C PHE A 211 4.68 -17.68 -1.57
N GLU A 212 3.89 -18.55 -2.19
CA GLU A 212 3.23 -18.23 -3.45
C GLU A 212 1.87 -17.60 -3.19
N GLU A 213 1.51 -16.61 -4.00
CA GLU A 213 0.20 -15.98 -3.97
C GLU A 213 -0.26 -15.54 -5.36
N PHE A 214 -1.58 -15.44 -5.54
CA PHE A 214 -2.18 -14.95 -6.78
C PHE A 214 -2.86 -13.59 -6.57
N LYS A 215 -2.37 -12.57 -7.29
CA LYS A 215 -2.93 -11.20 -7.32
C LYS A 215 -3.08 -10.70 -8.75
N GLY A 216 -3.88 -11.43 -9.55
CA GLY A 216 -4.02 -11.17 -10.98
C GLY A 216 -2.95 -11.88 -11.82
N MET A 217 -1.80 -12.15 -11.23
CA MET A 217 -0.74 -13.05 -11.69
C MET A 217 -0.12 -13.76 -10.47
N ASN A 218 0.68 -14.79 -10.72
CA ASN A 218 1.37 -15.52 -9.66
C ASN A 218 2.62 -14.77 -9.21
N TYR A 219 2.83 -14.74 -7.90
CA TYR A 219 4.02 -14.17 -7.26
C TYR A 219 4.63 -15.15 -6.27
N LEU A 220 5.96 -15.22 -6.25
CA LEU A 220 6.72 -15.69 -5.09
C LEU A 220 6.99 -14.48 -4.20
N HIS A 221 6.30 -14.40 -3.06
CA HIS A 221 6.45 -13.32 -2.11
C HIS A 221 7.63 -13.57 -1.18
N VAL A 222 8.49 -12.55 -1.01
CA VAL A 222 9.70 -12.60 -0.17
C VAL A 222 9.53 -11.71 1.04
N ILE A 223 9.79 -12.26 2.24
CA ILE A 223 9.83 -11.51 3.48
C ILE A 223 11.19 -11.73 4.15
N TYR A 224 11.95 -10.66 4.24
CA TYR A 224 13.25 -10.62 4.92
C TYR A 224 13.27 -9.48 5.94
N PRO A 225 13.41 -9.79 7.24
CA PRO A 225 13.19 -8.78 8.28
C PRO A 225 14.35 -7.82 8.56
N TRP A 226 15.53 -8.02 7.96
CA TRP A 226 16.69 -7.15 8.19
C TRP A 226 17.00 -6.25 6.98
N HIS A 227 17.95 -5.31 7.16
CA HIS A 227 18.41 -4.39 6.12
C HIS A 227 19.72 -4.83 5.44
N ASP A 228 20.25 -5.98 5.79
CA ASP A 228 21.56 -6.47 5.34
C ASP A 228 21.51 -7.50 4.20
N PHE A 229 20.37 -7.59 3.51
CA PHE A 229 20.11 -8.60 2.48
C PHE A 229 21.16 -8.64 1.35
N MET A 230 21.74 -7.48 0.99
CA MET A 230 22.77 -7.40 -0.03
C MET A 230 24.12 -8.05 0.37
N THR A 231 24.33 -8.28 1.67
CA THR A 231 25.57 -8.83 2.19
C THR A 231 25.44 -10.28 2.68
N GLN A 232 24.23 -10.84 2.65
CA GLN A 232 23.95 -12.19 3.14
C GLN A 232 24.28 -13.26 2.07
N PRO A 233 25.33 -14.08 2.28
CA PRO A 233 25.64 -15.16 1.33
C PRO A 233 24.53 -16.20 1.28
N GLY A 234 24.19 -16.68 0.10
CA GLY A 234 23.20 -17.74 -0.10
C GLY A 234 21.74 -17.28 -0.06
N LEU A 235 21.45 -16.01 0.30
CA LEU A 235 20.09 -15.50 0.35
C LEU A 235 19.46 -15.44 -1.06
N PHE A 236 20.13 -14.76 -1.99
CA PHE A 236 19.60 -14.61 -3.36
C PHE A 236 19.57 -15.96 -4.10
N GLU A 237 20.54 -16.84 -3.85
CA GLU A 237 20.58 -18.19 -4.39
C GLU A 237 19.39 -19.04 -3.91
N THR A 238 19.02 -18.87 -2.62
CA THR A 238 17.85 -19.56 -2.06
C THR A 238 16.55 -19.02 -2.66
N ILE A 239 16.41 -17.72 -2.77
CA ILE A 239 15.22 -17.08 -3.35
C ILE A 239 15.10 -17.44 -4.84
N GLN A 240 16.20 -17.36 -5.61
CA GLN A 240 16.24 -17.68 -7.04
C GLN A 240 15.82 -19.13 -7.31
N ASP A 241 16.34 -20.09 -6.54
CA ASP A 241 16.00 -21.50 -6.66
C ASP A 241 14.48 -21.77 -6.45
N ASN A 242 13.89 -21.11 -5.45
CA ASN A 242 12.45 -21.21 -5.20
C ASN A 242 11.62 -20.48 -6.26
N LEU A 243 12.13 -19.36 -6.82
CA LEU A 243 11.47 -18.68 -7.92
C LEU A 243 11.45 -19.53 -9.19
N GLU A 244 12.58 -20.17 -9.52
CA GLU A 244 12.67 -21.13 -10.65
C GLU A 244 11.73 -22.33 -10.46
N GLU A 245 11.55 -22.81 -9.22
CA GLU A 245 10.58 -23.88 -8.93
C GLU A 245 9.14 -23.42 -9.19
N ALA A 246 8.76 -22.24 -8.69
CA ALA A 246 7.43 -21.66 -8.92
C ALA A 246 7.17 -21.37 -10.42
N GLN A 247 8.19 -20.98 -11.17
CA GLN A 247 8.11 -20.73 -12.62
C GLN A 247 7.94 -22.01 -13.46
N LYS A 248 8.15 -23.21 -12.90
CA LYS A 248 7.83 -24.45 -13.62
C LYS A 248 6.33 -24.65 -13.82
N ASP A 249 5.52 -24.14 -12.90
CA ASP A 249 4.06 -24.23 -12.96
C ASP A 249 3.46 -23.09 -13.78
N ASP A 250 4.09 -21.91 -13.73
CA ASP A 250 3.70 -20.71 -14.49
C ASP A 250 4.94 -19.84 -14.75
N ASP A 251 5.41 -19.81 -15.98
CA ASP A 251 6.63 -19.10 -16.42
C ASP A 251 6.53 -17.56 -16.30
N GLU A 252 5.31 -17.03 -16.18
CA GLU A 252 5.07 -15.60 -15.92
C GLU A 252 5.18 -15.24 -14.43
N THR A 253 5.36 -16.22 -13.52
CA THR A 253 5.51 -15.96 -12.08
C THR A 253 6.66 -14.99 -11.81
N LYS A 254 6.37 -13.93 -11.06
CA LYS A 254 7.35 -12.94 -10.61
C LYS A 254 7.65 -13.08 -9.13
N LEU A 255 8.82 -12.63 -8.75
CA LEU A 255 9.13 -12.34 -7.37
C LEU A 255 8.46 -11.04 -6.97
N TRP A 256 7.92 -10.99 -5.74
CA TRP A 256 7.44 -9.79 -5.07
C TRP A 256 8.18 -9.59 -3.75
N TRP A 257 8.78 -8.42 -3.57
CA TRP A 257 9.48 -8.08 -2.33
C TRP A 257 9.16 -6.65 -1.91
N ASP A 258 8.54 -6.49 -0.74
CA ASP A 258 8.27 -5.18 -0.17
C ASP A 258 9.53 -4.61 0.48
N LEU A 259 10.17 -3.66 -0.18
CA LEU A 259 11.37 -2.98 0.29
C LEU A 259 11.01 -1.64 0.94
N SER A 260 11.59 -1.36 2.10
CA SER A 260 11.54 -0.02 2.66
C SER A 260 12.41 0.95 1.85
N GLU A 261 12.27 2.25 2.10
CA GLU A 261 13.11 3.28 1.50
C GLU A 261 14.61 3.04 1.77
N ALA A 262 14.93 2.64 3.01
CA ALA A 262 16.29 2.27 3.40
C ALA A 262 16.80 1.01 2.68
N ASP A 263 15.95 0.03 2.42
CA ASP A 263 16.29 -1.17 1.67
C ASP A 263 16.51 -0.86 0.17
N ALA A 264 15.63 -0.04 -0.42
CA ALA A 264 15.72 0.32 -1.84
C ALA A 264 17.04 1.06 -2.19
N VAL A 265 17.53 1.89 -1.29
CA VAL A 265 18.83 2.60 -1.46
C VAL A 265 20.04 1.66 -1.46
N LEU A 266 19.91 0.46 -0.87
CA LEU A 266 21.01 -0.53 -0.84
C LEU A 266 21.15 -1.30 -2.17
N LEU A 267 20.15 -1.23 -3.05
CA LEU A 267 20.22 -1.91 -4.33
C LEU A 267 21.30 -1.29 -5.24
N PRO A 268 22.09 -2.10 -5.95
CA PRO A 268 23.04 -1.61 -6.92
C PRO A 268 22.34 -0.93 -8.09
N THR A 269 23.03 -0.08 -8.84
CA THR A 269 22.45 0.67 -9.96
C THR A 269 21.88 -0.22 -11.06
N ASP A 270 22.45 -1.41 -11.23
CA ASP A 270 22.09 -2.42 -12.24
C ASP A 270 21.26 -3.58 -11.67
N HIS A 271 20.50 -3.33 -10.58
CA HIS A 271 19.62 -4.34 -9.98
C HIS A 271 18.53 -4.81 -10.94
N PRO A 272 18.06 -6.07 -10.83
CA PRO A 272 17.08 -6.64 -11.76
C PRO A 272 15.63 -6.25 -11.45
N PHE A 273 15.37 -5.49 -10.38
CA PHE A 273 14.01 -5.18 -9.95
C PHE A 273 13.37 -4.07 -10.77
N ASP A 274 12.11 -4.26 -11.12
CA ASP A 274 11.19 -3.18 -11.44
C ASP A 274 10.70 -2.55 -10.12
N LEU A 275 10.93 -1.24 -9.96
CA LEU A 275 10.54 -0.46 -8.79
C LEU A 275 9.50 0.58 -9.19
N PRO A 276 8.20 0.22 -9.24
CA PRO A 276 7.15 1.18 -9.50
C PRO A 276 7.05 2.23 -8.38
N SER A 277 6.19 3.24 -8.58
CA SER A 277 5.91 4.23 -7.54
C SER A 277 5.59 3.53 -6.21
N PRO A 278 6.25 3.92 -5.11
CA PRO A 278 6.02 3.25 -3.83
C PRO A 278 4.62 3.49 -3.30
N TRP A 279 4.21 2.61 -2.40
CA TRP A 279 2.93 2.65 -1.72
C TRP A 279 3.11 3.16 -0.28
N ILE A 280 2.15 3.91 0.18
CA ILE A 280 2.10 4.42 1.55
C ILE A 280 0.96 3.73 2.27
N LEU A 281 1.32 2.95 3.30
CA LEU A 281 0.37 2.42 4.26
C LEU A 281 -0.05 3.57 5.19
N HIS A 282 -1.36 3.78 5.31
CA HIS A 282 -2.01 4.67 6.26
C HIS A 282 -2.82 3.84 7.25
N GLY A 283 -2.94 4.27 8.49
CA GLY A 283 -3.84 3.59 9.42
C GLY A 283 -3.58 3.88 10.88
N LEU A 284 -4.53 3.43 11.71
CA LEU A 284 -4.46 3.48 13.18
C LEU A 284 -5.14 2.24 13.80
N SER A 285 -4.82 1.95 15.06
CA SER A 285 -5.60 1.01 15.86
C SER A 285 -7.01 1.54 16.08
N LYS A 286 -7.97 0.64 16.23
CA LYS A 286 -9.37 0.98 16.57
C LYS A 286 -9.44 1.78 17.87
N GLU A 287 -8.64 1.40 18.86
CA GLU A 287 -8.57 2.09 20.15
C GLU A 287 -8.12 3.56 19.95
N ALA A 288 -7.07 3.79 19.17
CA ALA A 288 -6.60 5.15 18.87
C ALA A 288 -7.64 5.98 18.13
N LEU A 289 -8.34 5.39 17.12
CA LEU A 289 -9.40 6.07 16.38
C LEU A 289 -10.63 6.44 17.22
N LEU A 290 -10.87 5.71 18.31
CA LEU A 290 -11.99 5.96 19.23
C LEU A 290 -11.60 6.82 20.45
N SER A 291 -10.32 7.19 20.58
CA SER A 291 -9.87 8.05 21.67
C SER A 291 -10.05 9.53 21.36
N ASP A 292 -10.60 10.30 22.28
CA ASP A 292 -10.85 11.74 22.13
C ASP A 292 -9.53 12.53 21.93
N ASP A 293 -8.44 12.12 22.61
CA ASP A 293 -7.12 12.76 22.50
C ASP A 293 -6.53 12.71 21.09
N VAL A 294 -6.74 11.61 20.35
CA VAL A 294 -6.26 11.45 18.96
C VAL A 294 -7.10 12.30 18.03
N SER A 295 -8.42 12.37 18.24
CA SER A 295 -9.32 13.20 17.43
C SER A 295 -8.93 14.69 17.51
N GLU A 296 -8.71 15.23 18.70
CA GLU A 296 -8.28 16.61 18.90
C GLU A 296 -6.88 16.89 18.32
N SER A 297 -5.93 15.98 18.51
CA SER A 297 -4.58 16.11 17.97
C SER A 297 -4.58 16.08 16.45
N PHE A 298 -5.45 15.26 15.86
CA PHE A 298 -5.63 15.15 14.41
C PHE A 298 -6.26 16.40 13.81
N GLU A 299 -7.29 16.96 14.46
CA GLU A 299 -7.90 18.23 14.02
C GLU A 299 -6.88 19.38 14.04
N ARG A 300 -6.05 19.46 15.08
CA ARG A 300 -4.96 20.46 15.17
C ARG A 300 -3.92 20.26 14.07
N ALA A 301 -3.48 19.03 13.83
CA ALA A 301 -2.50 18.70 12.78
C ALA A 301 -3.05 18.99 11.38
N ASN A 302 -4.30 18.63 11.11
CA ASN A 302 -4.96 18.91 9.83
C ASN A 302 -5.12 20.43 9.59
N LYS A 303 -5.45 21.18 10.62
CA LYS A 303 -5.52 22.64 10.53
C LYS A 303 -4.15 23.23 10.19
N LEU A 304 -3.09 22.81 10.87
CA LEU A 304 -1.73 23.28 10.60
C LEU A 304 -1.27 22.95 9.17
N ILE A 305 -1.57 21.73 8.69
CA ILE A 305 -1.27 21.34 7.30
C ILE A 305 -2.03 22.22 6.31
N GLN A 306 -3.29 22.53 6.59
CA GLN A 306 -4.11 23.39 5.74
C GLN A 306 -3.56 24.82 5.69
N ASP A 307 -3.14 25.35 6.83
CA ASP A 307 -2.53 26.68 6.93
C ASP A 307 -1.21 26.73 6.10
N VAL A 308 -0.36 25.70 6.19
CA VAL A 308 0.88 25.58 5.41
C VAL A 308 0.62 25.39 3.91
N GLU A 309 -0.40 24.61 3.52
CA GLU A 309 -0.79 24.43 2.10
C GLU A 309 -1.30 25.77 1.50
N GLU A 310 -1.96 26.59 2.28
CA GLU A 310 -2.41 27.93 1.88
C GLU A 310 -1.22 28.89 1.69
N GLU A 311 -0.27 28.90 2.64
CA GLU A 311 0.96 29.71 2.53
C GLU A 311 1.82 29.29 1.32
N LEU A 312 1.96 27.98 1.06
CA LEU A 312 2.68 27.47 -0.11
C LEU A 312 2.04 27.94 -1.42
N LYS A 313 0.73 27.92 -1.50
CA LYS A 313 -0.01 28.38 -2.67
C LYS A 313 0.18 29.86 -2.93
N ASP A 314 0.24 30.67 -1.87
CA ASP A 314 0.50 32.09 -1.97
C ASP A 314 1.95 32.37 -2.45
N LEU A 315 2.93 31.59 -1.96
CA LEU A 315 4.32 31.65 -2.40
C LEU A 315 4.47 31.24 -3.87
N GLU A 316 3.77 30.20 -4.32
CA GLU A 316 3.77 29.77 -5.73
C GLU A 316 3.22 30.89 -6.64
N GLN A 317 2.16 31.58 -6.22
CA GLN A 317 1.61 32.71 -7.00
C GLN A 317 2.58 33.91 -7.06
N ILE A 318 3.30 34.21 -5.98
CA ILE A 318 4.34 35.25 -5.95
C ILE A 318 5.48 34.87 -6.90
N LEU A 319 5.94 33.62 -6.84
CA LEU A 319 7.02 33.11 -7.70
C LEU A 319 6.66 33.17 -9.18
N GLU A 320 5.43 32.78 -9.52
CA GLU A 320 4.93 32.87 -10.92
C GLU A 320 4.86 34.32 -11.41
N LYS A 321 4.50 35.25 -10.54
CA LYS A 321 4.47 36.66 -10.88
C LYS A 321 5.88 37.25 -11.06
N GLU A 322 6.82 36.88 -10.22
CA GLU A 322 8.22 37.32 -10.33
C GLU A 322 8.88 36.72 -11.57
N THR A 323 8.62 35.48 -11.90
CA THR A 323 9.12 34.84 -13.12
C THR A 323 8.63 35.57 -14.38
N LYS A 324 7.32 35.88 -14.46
CA LYS A 324 6.76 36.67 -15.57
C LYS A 324 7.36 38.08 -15.69
N THR A 325 7.74 38.65 -14.56
CA THR A 325 8.39 39.97 -14.52
C THR A 325 9.83 39.88 -15.04
N LEU A 326 10.57 38.83 -14.68
CA LEU A 326 11.91 38.57 -15.19
C LEU A 326 11.91 38.32 -16.70
N ASP A 327 11.01 37.46 -17.21
CA ASP A 327 10.85 37.19 -18.63
C ASP A 327 10.59 38.50 -19.44
N SER A 328 9.73 39.35 -18.91
CA SER A 328 9.43 40.67 -19.52
C SER A 328 10.63 41.63 -19.49
N LEU A 329 11.50 41.58 -18.50
CA LEU A 329 12.72 42.37 -18.42
C LEU A 329 13.80 41.83 -19.36
N GLU A 330 13.92 40.52 -19.53
CA GLU A 330 14.82 39.90 -20.50
C GLU A 330 14.43 40.26 -21.94
N GLU A 331 13.14 40.19 -22.30
CA GLU A 331 12.64 40.67 -23.61
C GLU A 331 12.98 42.12 -23.90
N GLN A 332 12.87 43.02 -22.85
CA GLN A 332 13.22 44.44 -23.02
C GLN A 332 14.71 44.69 -23.14
N LEU A 333 15.57 43.81 -22.61
CA LEU A 333 17.02 43.89 -22.71
C LEU A 333 17.51 43.41 -24.11
N ASP A 334 16.88 42.36 -24.63
CA ASP A 334 17.18 41.84 -25.97
C ASP A 334 16.78 42.84 -27.08
N ASP A 335 15.64 43.51 -26.93
CA ASP A 335 15.17 44.51 -27.93
C ASP A 335 16.09 45.78 -27.96
N LYS A 336 16.76 46.10 -26.84
CA LYS A 336 17.75 47.18 -26.78
C LYS A 336 19.14 46.82 -27.35
N SER A 337 19.47 45.53 -27.44
CA SER A 337 20.75 45.05 -27.99
C SER A 337 20.77 45.05 -29.52
N PHE A 338 19.62 45.16 -30.19
CA PHE A 338 19.49 45.20 -31.65
C PHE A 338 19.43 46.64 -32.23
N THR A 339 19.56 47.69 -31.38
CA THR A 339 19.43 49.12 -31.82
C THR A 339 20.73 49.93 -31.62
N GLN A 340 21.90 49.28 -31.60
CA GLN A 340 23.21 49.96 -31.69
C GLN A 340 24.01 49.51 -32.92
#